data_9793240b9104ea2fe3aa4d01e78f5409
#
_entry.id   9793240b9104ea2fe3aa4d01e78f5409
#
_cell.length_a   1.000
_cell.length_b   1.000
_cell.length_c   1.000
_cell.angle_alpha   90.00
_cell.angle_beta   90.00
_cell.angle_gamma   90.00
#
_symmetry.space_group_name_H-M   'P 1'
#
loop_
_entity.id
_entity.type
_entity.pdbx_description
1 polymer ?
#
loop_
_entity_poly.entity_id
_entity_poly.type
_entity_poly.pdbx_seq_one_letter_code
_entity_poly.pdbx_strand_id
1 'polypeptide(L)'
;MFRPKRTATTLLAGVLLSFCAASATAADLKLGFIDSERIFAEYQGTKEAQSEFNSQVELWNRELETKKQELQQLEADYESQALILSEPKRREREEDIQKRRSELDAFVQEIWGPSGRVARRNEELTRPIVEKIREVLNTIGRDEGFSIIFDATDGNVVYADDAFDLTDRVIAALNEQR
;
A
#
# COMPACT_ATOMS: atom_id res chain seq x y z
N MET A 1 22.10 104.67 19.02
CA MET A 1 21.19 103.90 19.87
C MET A 1 20.59 102.77 18.98
N PHE A 2 21.29 101.63 18.83
CA PHE A 2 20.92 100.55 17.94
C PHE A 2 20.78 99.26 18.78
N ARG A 3 19.62 98.66 18.71
CA ARG A 3 19.33 97.35 19.29
C ARG A 3 19.53 96.28 18.23
N PRO A 4 20.26 95.17 18.43
CA PRO A 4 20.28 94.11 17.50
C PRO A 4 19.13 93.08 17.77
N LYS A 5 18.48 92.69 16.67
CA LYS A 5 17.45 91.64 16.66
C LYS A 5 18.11 90.25 16.78
N ARG A 6 17.68 89.43 17.76
CA ARG A 6 18.04 88.00 17.89
C ARG A 6 17.21 87.23 16.89
N THR A 7 17.86 86.57 15.96
CA THR A 7 17.28 85.53 15.10
C THR A 7 17.36 84.16 15.78
N ALA A 8 16.21 83.58 16.03
CA ALA A 8 16.11 82.22 16.56
C ALA A 8 16.24 81.24 15.39
N THR A 9 17.29 80.45 15.42
CA THR A 9 17.50 79.35 14.47
C THR A 9 16.80 78.10 14.98
N THR A 10 15.72 77.67 14.37
CA THR A 10 14.97 76.43 14.70
C THR A 10 15.68 75.27 14.02
N LEU A 11 16.29 74.40 14.82
CA LEU A 11 16.83 73.11 14.36
C LEU A 11 15.68 72.09 14.14
N LEU A 12 15.39 71.79 12.89
CA LEU A 12 14.45 70.72 12.52
C LEU A 12 15.18 69.37 12.52
N ALA A 13 14.99 68.62 13.60
CA ALA A 13 15.50 67.22 13.68
C ALA A 13 14.62 66.32 12.85
N GLY A 14 15.12 65.90 11.67
CA GLY A 14 14.50 64.93 10.82
C GLY A 14 14.73 63.51 11.39
N VAL A 15 13.67 62.89 11.92
CA VAL A 15 13.66 61.45 12.29
C VAL A 15 13.48 60.67 11.00
N LEU A 16 14.56 60.06 10.49
CA LEU A 16 14.51 59.02 9.45
C LEU A 16 13.96 57.74 10.07
N LEU A 17 12.66 57.45 9.87
CA LEU A 17 12.10 56.11 10.08
C LEU A 17 12.65 55.20 8.98
N SER A 18 13.68 54.40 9.30
CA SER A 18 14.12 53.26 8.51
C SER A 18 13.06 52.17 8.58
N PHE A 19 12.21 52.11 7.56
CA PHE A 19 11.26 51.02 7.35
C PHE A 19 12.06 49.80 6.90
N CYS A 20 12.44 48.91 7.86
CA CYS A 20 12.96 47.58 7.57
C CYS A 20 11.81 46.77 6.95
N ALA A 21 11.70 46.77 5.61
CA ALA A 21 10.89 45.80 4.89
C ALA A 21 11.47 44.43 5.12
N ALA A 22 10.93 43.71 6.11
CA ALA A 22 11.16 42.26 6.23
C ALA A 22 10.57 41.62 4.97
N SER A 23 11.41 41.31 4.00
CA SER A 23 11.06 40.48 2.88
C SER A 23 10.70 39.10 3.46
N ALA A 24 9.39 38.84 3.63
CA ALA A 24 8.91 37.47 3.87
C ALA A 24 9.28 36.67 2.62
N THR A 25 10.35 35.91 2.69
CA THR A 25 10.63 34.87 1.69
C THR A 25 9.47 33.90 1.78
N ALA A 26 8.51 34.01 0.85
CA ALA A 26 7.55 32.93 0.62
C ALA A 26 8.40 31.67 0.37
N ALA A 27 8.28 30.68 1.24
CA ALA A 27 8.90 29.40 1.00
C ALA A 27 8.38 28.88 -0.34
N ASP A 28 9.28 28.66 -1.28
CA ASP A 28 8.94 28.18 -2.62
C ASP A 28 8.38 26.76 -2.46
N LEU A 29 7.07 26.62 -2.62
CA LEU A 29 6.36 25.37 -2.35
C LEU A 29 6.59 24.43 -3.53
N LYS A 30 7.53 23.50 -3.40
CA LYS A 30 7.81 22.51 -4.42
C LYS A 30 6.81 21.36 -4.31
N LEU A 31 6.02 21.16 -5.35
CA LEU A 31 5.00 20.11 -5.45
C LEU A 31 5.44 19.05 -6.43
N GLY A 32 4.98 17.81 -6.20
CA GLY A 32 5.14 16.69 -7.12
C GLY A 32 3.94 15.77 -7.05
N PHE A 33 3.85 14.84 -7.99
CA PHE A 33 2.88 13.75 -7.92
C PHE A 33 3.50 12.44 -8.38
N ILE A 34 2.85 11.34 -8.01
CA ILE A 34 3.16 9.99 -8.44
C ILE A 34 1.88 9.29 -8.91
N ASP A 35 2.06 8.28 -9.72
CA ASP A 35 1.07 7.23 -10.01
C ASP A 35 1.46 5.97 -9.23
N SER A 36 0.80 5.73 -8.10
CA SER A 36 1.10 4.58 -7.26
C SER A 36 0.73 3.25 -7.92
N GLU A 37 -0.30 3.20 -8.77
CA GLU A 37 -0.67 1.99 -9.51
C GLU A 37 0.44 1.59 -10.48
N ARG A 38 0.98 2.56 -11.21
CA ARG A 38 2.11 2.34 -12.12
C ARG A 38 3.39 1.93 -11.37
N ILE A 39 3.66 2.56 -10.21
CA ILE A 39 4.79 2.17 -9.35
C ILE A 39 4.65 0.70 -8.93
N PHE A 40 3.47 0.29 -8.45
CA PHE A 40 3.22 -1.10 -8.09
C PHE A 40 3.36 -2.06 -9.26
N ALA A 41 2.88 -1.69 -10.45
CA ALA A 41 2.97 -2.53 -11.64
C ALA A 41 4.41 -2.72 -12.16
N GLU A 42 5.25 -1.70 -12.07
CA GLU A 42 6.57 -1.69 -12.67
C GLU A 42 7.71 -2.01 -11.68
N TYR A 43 7.46 -1.87 -10.36
CA TYR A 43 8.45 -2.26 -9.36
C TYR A 43 8.71 -3.76 -9.36
N GLN A 44 9.98 -4.14 -9.50
CA GLN A 44 10.37 -5.56 -9.58
C GLN A 44 10.04 -6.33 -8.29
N GLY A 45 10.14 -5.69 -7.12
CA GLY A 45 9.75 -6.30 -5.85
C GLY A 45 8.28 -6.69 -5.80
N THR A 46 7.39 -5.93 -6.45
CA THR A 46 5.97 -6.29 -6.58
C THR A 46 5.77 -7.54 -7.44
N LYS A 47 6.52 -7.64 -8.55
CA LYS A 47 6.44 -8.82 -9.44
C LYS A 47 6.91 -10.10 -8.72
N GLU A 48 7.95 -9.99 -7.90
CA GLU A 48 8.45 -11.09 -7.08
C GLU A 48 7.42 -11.50 -6.02
N ALA A 49 6.86 -10.54 -5.29
CA ALA A 49 5.81 -10.77 -4.30
C ALA A 49 4.56 -11.40 -4.94
N GLN A 50 4.14 -10.92 -6.11
CA GLN A 50 3.02 -11.50 -6.86
C GLN A 50 3.29 -12.94 -7.30
N SER A 51 4.51 -13.23 -7.74
CA SER A 51 4.91 -14.59 -8.11
C SER A 51 4.88 -15.54 -6.92
N GLU A 52 5.38 -15.08 -5.77
CA GLU A 52 5.34 -15.84 -4.51
C GLU A 52 3.91 -16.07 -4.02
N PHE A 53 3.07 -15.03 -4.08
CA PHE A 53 1.65 -15.12 -3.74
C PHE A 53 0.93 -16.14 -4.61
N ASN A 54 1.09 -16.06 -5.94
CA ASN A 54 0.46 -16.98 -6.87
C ASN A 54 0.89 -18.43 -6.63
N SER A 55 2.18 -18.64 -6.36
CA SER A 55 2.71 -19.97 -6.05
C SER A 55 2.09 -20.55 -4.78
N GLN A 56 1.91 -19.71 -3.76
CA GLN A 56 1.28 -20.12 -2.50
C GLN A 56 -0.21 -20.43 -2.68
N VAL A 57 -0.93 -19.62 -3.42
CA VAL A 57 -2.36 -19.85 -3.75
C VAL A 57 -2.52 -21.15 -4.53
N GLU A 58 -1.61 -21.44 -5.47
CA GLU A 58 -1.64 -22.70 -6.22
C GLU A 58 -1.44 -23.93 -5.33
N LEU A 59 -0.54 -23.83 -4.33
CA LEU A 59 -0.36 -24.92 -3.33
C LEU A 59 -1.67 -25.17 -2.56
N TRP A 60 -2.35 -24.13 -2.09
CA TRP A 60 -3.62 -24.28 -1.39
C TRP A 60 -4.74 -24.83 -2.30
N ASN A 61 -4.78 -24.41 -3.56
CA ASN A 61 -5.73 -24.95 -4.53
C ASN A 61 -5.51 -26.45 -4.77
N ARG A 62 -4.25 -26.89 -4.86
CA ARG A 62 -3.92 -28.34 -4.98
C ARG A 62 -4.34 -29.13 -3.74
N GLU A 63 -4.10 -28.58 -2.54
CA GLU A 63 -4.53 -29.20 -1.30
C GLU A 63 -6.06 -29.31 -1.21
N LEU A 64 -6.78 -28.26 -1.59
CA LEU A 64 -8.24 -28.25 -1.67
C LEU A 64 -8.75 -29.34 -2.62
N GLU A 65 -8.16 -29.44 -3.80
CA GLU A 65 -8.57 -30.42 -4.79
C GLU A 65 -8.30 -31.85 -4.31
N THR A 66 -7.17 -32.11 -3.64
CA THR A 66 -6.89 -33.39 -3.03
C THR A 66 -7.95 -33.77 -1.99
N LYS A 67 -8.30 -32.84 -1.08
CA LYS A 67 -9.34 -33.09 -0.06
C LYS A 67 -10.71 -33.36 -0.68
N LYS A 68 -11.07 -32.67 -1.76
CA LYS A 68 -12.32 -32.93 -2.51
C LYS A 68 -12.32 -34.31 -3.13
N GLN A 69 -11.22 -34.73 -3.76
CA GLN A 69 -11.09 -36.04 -4.38
C GLN A 69 -11.16 -37.16 -3.35
N GLU A 70 -10.49 -37.01 -2.19
CA GLU A 70 -10.57 -37.96 -1.08
C GLU A 70 -12.00 -38.12 -0.57
N LEU A 71 -12.74 -37.00 -0.42
CA LEU A 71 -14.13 -37.03 0.03
C LEU A 71 -15.01 -37.71 -1.01
N GLN A 72 -14.88 -37.38 -2.30
CA GLN A 72 -15.64 -38.02 -3.39
C GLN A 72 -15.39 -39.52 -3.46
N GLN A 73 -14.13 -39.94 -3.29
CA GLN A 73 -13.80 -41.34 -3.28
C GLN A 73 -14.46 -42.08 -2.08
N LEU A 74 -14.41 -41.46 -0.88
CA LEU A 74 -15.03 -42.04 0.31
C LEU A 74 -16.56 -42.16 0.17
N GLU A 75 -17.21 -41.16 -0.45
CA GLU A 75 -18.65 -41.16 -0.75
C GLU A 75 -18.99 -42.25 -1.78
N ALA A 76 -18.24 -42.36 -2.87
CA ALA A 76 -18.44 -43.39 -3.89
C ALA A 76 -18.23 -44.82 -3.33
N ASP A 77 -17.21 -45.02 -2.50
CA ASP A 77 -16.95 -46.30 -1.85
C ASP A 77 -18.10 -46.67 -0.89
N TYR A 78 -18.61 -45.69 -0.14
CA TYR A 78 -19.77 -45.91 0.73
C TYR A 78 -21.02 -46.29 -0.08
N GLU A 79 -21.37 -45.51 -1.13
CA GLU A 79 -22.52 -45.77 -1.98
C GLU A 79 -22.48 -47.19 -2.57
N SER A 80 -21.31 -47.64 -3.04
CA SER A 80 -21.15 -48.98 -3.63
C SER A 80 -21.33 -50.11 -2.63
N GLN A 81 -21.07 -49.87 -1.34
CA GLN A 81 -21.06 -50.90 -0.27
C GLN A 81 -22.25 -50.75 0.70
N ALA A 82 -23.02 -49.68 0.65
CA ALA A 82 -24.05 -49.34 1.66
C ALA A 82 -25.06 -50.46 1.91
N LEU A 83 -25.43 -51.24 0.87
CA LEU A 83 -26.41 -52.30 0.96
C LEU A 83 -25.87 -53.58 1.62
N ILE A 84 -24.56 -53.80 1.63
CA ILE A 84 -23.92 -55.00 2.16
C ILE A 84 -23.26 -54.76 3.52
N LEU A 85 -23.09 -53.48 3.93
CA LEU A 85 -22.52 -53.13 5.23
C LEU A 85 -23.50 -53.46 6.37
N SER A 86 -22.97 -53.92 7.50
CA SER A 86 -23.73 -54.00 8.76
C SER A 86 -24.06 -52.61 9.29
N GLU A 87 -25.15 -52.49 10.02
CA GLU A 87 -25.60 -51.19 10.58
C GLU A 87 -24.49 -50.42 11.35
N PRO A 88 -23.68 -51.04 12.23
CA PRO A 88 -22.58 -50.34 12.89
C PRO A 88 -21.53 -49.81 11.91
N LYS A 89 -21.20 -50.57 10.86
CA LYS A 89 -20.23 -50.17 9.84
C LYS A 89 -20.76 -49.05 8.94
N ARG A 90 -22.05 -49.04 8.68
CA ARG A 90 -22.71 -47.97 7.91
C ARG A 90 -22.60 -46.66 8.66
N ARG A 91 -22.95 -46.64 9.97
CA ARG A 91 -22.83 -45.44 10.81
C ARG A 91 -21.40 -44.92 10.89
N GLU A 92 -20.43 -45.80 11.09
CA GLU A 92 -19.01 -45.46 11.12
C GLU A 92 -18.60 -44.72 9.81
N ARG A 93 -19.05 -45.20 8.65
CA ARG A 93 -18.75 -44.60 7.36
C ARG A 93 -19.45 -43.23 7.16
N GLU A 94 -20.70 -43.12 7.58
CA GLU A 94 -21.47 -41.88 7.53
C GLU A 94 -20.84 -40.82 8.43
N GLU A 95 -20.39 -41.17 9.63
CA GLU A 95 -19.67 -40.27 10.52
C GLU A 95 -18.34 -39.80 9.92
N ASP A 96 -17.60 -40.72 9.29
CA ASP A 96 -16.32 -40.38 8.63
C ASP A 96 -16.53 -39.41 7.44
N ILE A 97 -17.54 -39.67 6.59
CA ILE A 97 -17.93 -38.76 5.51
C ILE A 97 -18.30 -37.36 6.06
N GLN A 98 -19.15 -37.31 7.09
CA GLN A 98 -19.58 -36.04 7.70
C GLN A 98 -18.39 -35.27 8.29
N LYS A 99 -17.45 -35.99 8.93
CA LYS A 99 -16.22 -35.41 9.45
C LYS A 99 -15.36 -34.82 8.32
N ARG A 100 -15.16 -35.54 7.22
CA ARG A 100 -14.39 -35.08 6.06
C ARG A 100 -15.04 -33.87 5.39
N ARG A 101 -16.37 -33.82 5.29
CA ARG A 101 -17.10 -32.62 4.81
C ARG A 101 -16.83 -31.40 5.69
N SER A 102 -16.96 -31.57 7.01
CA SER A 102 -16.67 -30.50 7.98
C SER A 102 -15.22 -30.01 7.90
N GLU A 103 -14.27 -30.93 7.74
CA GLU A 103 -12.84 -30.60 7.57
C GLU A 103 -12.59 -29.82 6.28
N LEU A 104 -13.26 -30.18 5.18
CA LEU A 104 -13.19 -29.47 3.91
C LEU A 104 -13.76 -28.06 4.03
N ASP A 105 -14.93 -27.90 4.64
CA ASP A 105 -15.56 -26.60 4.86
C ASP A 105 -14.68 -25.69 5.75
N ALA A 106 -14.13 -26.27 6.83
CA ALA A 106 -13.21 -25.55 7.72
C ALA A 106 -11.94 -25.11 6.95
N PHE A 107 -11.38 -25.98 6.12
CA PHE A 107 -10.22 -25.66 5.29
C PHE A 107 -10.51 -24.51 4.32
N VAL A 108 -11.68 -24.54 3.63
CA VAL A 108 -12.10 -23.44 2.75
C VAL A 108 -12.17 -22.12 3.50
N GLN A 109 -12.78 -22.11 4.68
CA GLN A 109 -12.87 -20.89 5.50
C GLN A 109 -11.51 -20.42 6.00
N GLU A 110 -10.63 -21.34 6.39
CA GLU A 110 -9.28 -21.02 6.83
C GLU A 110 -8.44 -20.37 5.72
N ILE A 111 -8.56 -20.84 4.47
CA ILE A 111 -7.77 -20.34 3.36
C ILE A 111 -8.41 -19.08 2.76
N TRP A 112 -9.70 -19.14 2.37
CA TRP A 112 -10.38 -18.08 1.58
C TRP A 112 -11.36 -17.22 2.40
N GLY A 113 -11.54 -17.48 3.70
CA GLY A 113 -12.39 -16.64 4.55
C GLY A 113 -11.88 -15.19 4.62
N PRO A 114 -12.69 -14.25 5.13
CA PRO A 114 -12.35 -12.82 5.16
C PRO A 114 -11.01 -12.50 5.86
N SER A 115 -10.62 -13.29 6.86
CA SER A 115 -9.33 -13.23 7.55
C SER A 115 -8.50 -14.49 7.30
N GLY A 116 -8.71 -15.14 6.16
CA GLY A 116 -8.06 -16.38 5.79
C GLY A 116 -6.58 -16.22 5.43
N ARG A 117 -5.93 -17.34 5.13
CA ARG A 117 -4.49 -17.33 4.79
C ARG A 117 -4.19 -16.51 3.54
N VAL A 118 -5.09 -16.50 2.55
CA VAL A 118 -4.95 -15.70 1.32
C VAL A 118 -4.86 -14.23 1.66
N ALA A 119 -5.80 -13.70 2.46
CA ALA A 119 -5.80 -12.29 2.87
C ALA A 119 -4.54 -11.92 3.67
N ARG A 120 -4.17 -12.76 4.65
CA ARG A 120 -2.95 -12.54 5.44
C ARG A 120 -1.69 -12.55 4.59
N ARG A 121 -1.58 -13.52 3.66
CA ARG A 121 -0.39 -13.62 2.79
C ARG A 121 -0.28 -12.42 1.86
N ASN A 122 -1.39 -11.94 1.31
CA ASN A 122 -1.40 -10.72 0.52
C ASN A 122 -0.90 -9.51 1.33
N GLU A 123 -1.38 -9.34 2.55
CA GLU A 123 -0.93 -8.27 3.45
C GLU A 123 0.56 -8.38 3.79
N GLU A 124 1.03 -9.59 4.14
CA GLU A 124 2.44 -9.86 4.47
C GLU A 124 3.39 -9.48 3.32
N LEU A 125 2.99 -9.78 2.08
CA LEU A 125 3.80 -9.49 0.89
C LEU A 125 3.68 -8.02 0.43
N THR A 126 2.52 -7.41 0.62
CA THR A 126 2.27 -6.03 0.16
C THR A 126 2.85 -4.99 1.13
N ARG A 127 2.76 -5.22 2.43
CA ARG A 127 3.22 -4.27 3.45
C ARG A 127 4.67 -3.82 3.27
N PRO A 128 5.69 -4.69 3.11
CA PRO A 128 7.06 -4.25 2.90
C PRO A 128 7.25 -3.44 1.62
N ILE A 129 6.45 -3.70 0.58
CA ILE A 129 6.47 -2.94 -0.67
C ILE A 129 6.00 -1.50 -0.42
N VAL A 130 4.87 -1.33 0.28
CA VAL A 130 4.33 -0.01 0.65
C VAL A 130 5.33 0.76 1.52
N GLU A 131 5.96 0.09 2.49
CA GLU A 131 6.98 0.68 3.35
C GLU A 131 8.20 1.15 2.54
N LYS A 132 8.65 0.33 1.58
CA LYS A 132 9.78 0.68 0.70
C LYS A 132 9.47 1.85 -0.21
N ILE A 133 8.29 1.88 -0.82
CA ILE A 133 7.83 3.03 -1.63
C ILE A 133 7.82 4.30 -0.78
N ARG A 134 7.28 4.24 0.44
CA ARG A 134 7.25 5.38 1.36
C ARG A 134 8.65 5.86 1.76
N GLU A 135 9.59 4.94 1.98
CA GLU A 135 10.98 5.26 2.28
C GLU A 135 11.63 6.05 1.13
N VAL A 136 11.48 5.56 -0.11
CA VAL A 136 11.99 6.22 -1.32
C VAL A 136 11.36 7.61 -1.49
N LEU A 137 10.04 7.73 -1.35
CA LEU A 137 9.32 9.00 -1.44
C LEU A 137 9.80 10.01 -0.38
N ASN A 138 10.02 9.56 0.86
CA ASN A 138 10.56 10.39 1.93
C ASN A 138 11.98 10.85 1.64
N THR A 139 12.80 10.03 1.01
CA THR A 139 14.16 10.36 0.62
C THR A 139 14.15 11.41 -0.50
N ILE A 140 13.42 11.16 -1.59
CA ILE A 140 13.25 12.11 -2.69
C ILE A 140 12.67 13.44 -2.19
N GLY A 141 11.63 13.37 -1.35
CA GLY A 141 10.99 14.56 -0.78
C GLY A 141 11.97 15.44 0.00
N ARG A 142 12.79 14.84 0.87
CA ARG A 142 13.78 15.56 1.66
C ARG A 142 14.95 16.09 0.84
N ASP A 143 15.54 15.22 0.03
CA ASP A 143 16.79 15.52 -0.67
C ASP A 143 16.59 16.59 -1.75
N GLU A 144 15.39 16.66 -2.32
CA GLU A 144 15.06 17.60 -3.38
C GLU A 144 14.14 18.75 -2.93
N GLY A 145 13.75 18.76 -1.67
CA GLY A 145 12.99 19.84 -1.07
C GLY A 145 11.53 19.91 -1.51
N PHE A 146 10.91 18.75 -1.84
CA PHE A 146 9.48 18.71 -2.10
C PHE A 146 8.70 18.97 -0.80
N SER A 147 7.73 19.87 -0.88
CA SER A 147 6.85 20.19 0.24
C SER A 147 5.68 19.20 0.34
N ILE A 148 5.16 18.75 -0.80
CA ILE A 148 4.04 17.81 -0.91
C ILE A 148 4.25 16.97 -2.17
N ILE A 149 3.98 15.65 -2.04
CA ILE A 149 3.88 14.72 -3.16
C ILE A 149 2.49 14.09 -3.09
N PHE A 150 1.71 14.26 -4.16
CA PHE A 150 0.36 13.72 -4.28
C PHE A 150 0.38 12.34 -4.94
N ASP A 151 -0.62 11.53 -4.64
CA ASP A 151 -0.92 10.34 -5.43
C ASP A 151 -2.04 10.68 -6.42
N ALA A 152 -1.78 10.49 -7.71
CA ALA A 152 -2.72 10.80 -8.79
C ALA A 152 -3.65 9.63 -9.16
N THR A 153 -3.41 8.43 -8.60
CA THR A 153 -4.12 7.19 -8.99
C THR A 153 -5.63 7.28 -8.79
N ASP A 154 -6.09 7.86 -7.67
CA ASP A 154 -7.52 7.92 -7.32
C ASP A 154 -8.28 9.08 -7.97
N GLY A 155 -7.70 9.76 -8.98
CA GLY A 155 -8.34 10.89 -9.66
C GLY A 155 -8.43 12.17 -8.82
N ASN A 156 -7.72 12.24 -7.69
CA ASN A 156 -7.64 13.44 -6.85
C ASN A 156 -6.85 14.57 -7.52
N VAL A 157 -5.97 14.22 -8.48
CA VAL A 157 -5.25 15.16 -9.32
C VAL A 157 -5.92 15.19 -10.69
N VAL A 158 -6.65 16.27 -10.98
CA VAL A 158 -7.42 16.42 -12.22
C VAL A 158 -6.53 16.89 -13.38
N TYR A 159 -5.50 17.67 -13.07
CA TYR A 159 -4.51 18.16 -14.01
C TYR A 159 -3.19 18.43 -13.28
N ALA A 160 -2.10 18.01 -13.87
CA ALA A 160 -0.75 18.40 -13.51
C ALA A 160 0.11 18.40 -14.79
N ASP A 161 1.17 19.21 -14.79
CA ASP A 161 2.18 19.19 -15.83
C ASP A 161 3.13 18.00 -15.60
N ASP A 162 3.55 17.32 -16.66
CA ASP A 162 4.45 16.14 -16.59
C ASP A 162 5.79 16.46 -15.91
N ALA A 163 6.19 17.72 -15.88
CA ALA A 163 7.39 18.17 -15.15
C ALA A 163 7.32 17.92 -13.63
N PHE A 164 6.13 17.71 -13.07
CA PHE A 164 5.90 17.40 -11.66
C PHE A 164 5.74 15.91 -11.40
N ASP A 165 5.77 15.06 -12.44
CA ASP A 165 5.67 13.61 -12.31
C ASP A 165 6.98 13.01 -11.79
N LEU A 166 6.90 12.33 -10.65
CA LEU A 166 8.03 11.66 -10.00
C LEU A 166 7.98 10.14 -10.17
N THR A 167 6.97 9.61 -10.88
CA THR A 167 6.69 8.16 -10.97
C THR A 167 7.90 7.38 -11.46
N ASP A 168 8.49 7.77 -12.62
CA ASP A 168 9.64 7.08 -13.20
C ASP A 168 10.87 7.12 -12.28
N ARG A 169 11.06 8.22 -11.59
CA ARG A 169 12.18 8.39 -10.65
C ARG A 169 12.03 7.49 -9.42
N VAL A 170 10.80 7.38 -8.89
CA VAL A 170 10.49 6.48 -7.77
C VAL A 170 10.71 5.02 -8.21
N ILE A 171 10.23 4.63 -9.38
CA ILE A 171 10.43 3.28 -9.94
C ILE A 171 11.93 2.96 -10.10
N ALA A 172 12.71 3.89 -10.66
CA ALA A 172 14.15 3.73 -10.81
C ALA A 172 14.83 3.55 -9.44
N ALA A 173 14.57 4.44 -8.48
CA ALA A 173 15.15 4.39 -7.15
C ALA A 173 14.77 3.10 -6.38
N LEU A 174 13.54 2.60 -6.53
CA LEU A 174 13.11 1.32 -5.96
C LEU A 174 13.87 0.13 -6.54
N ASN A 175 14.11 0.14 -7.85
CA ASN A 175 14.78 -0.96 -8.53
C ASN A 175 16.32 -0.92 -8.37
N GLU A 176 16.93 0.23 -8.05
CA GLU A 176 18.36 0.38 -7.74
C GLU A 176 18.72 -0.09 -6.33
N GLN A 177 17.83 0.01 -5.37
CA GLN A 177 18.07 -0.32 -3.94
C GLN A 177 17.87 -1.82 -3.59
N ARG A 178 18.04 -2.72 -4.56
CA ARG A 178 17.92 -4.18 -4.35
C ARG A 178 19.15 -4.77 -3.70
#